data_f9d18925cbb6f95de062551fe15d84e0
#
_entry.id   f9d18925cbb6f95de062551fe15d84e0
#
_cell.length_a   1.000
_cell.length_b   1.000
_cell.length_c   1.000
_cell.angle_alpha   90.00
_cell.angle_beta   90.00
_cell.angle_gamma   90.00
#
_symmetry.space_group_name_H-M   'P 1'
#
loop_
_entity.id
_entity.type
_entity.pdbx_description
1 polymer ?
#
loop_
_entity_poly.entity_id
_entity_poly.type
_entity_poly.pdbx_seq_one_letter_code
_entity_poly.pdbx_strand_id
1 'polypeptide(L)'
;MDTAKKVELEKFALQIRIAALEALKARGFGHIGGAMSIVDALAVLYGDVMRVDPANPTKPDRDKLVCSKGHAGPAVYGTLALKGYFPYEELKTLNQPGTRFPSHCDKSKTPGVDMTTGSLGQGASLAVGMALGDKLRGYDSKTYLFIGDGEANEGQVWEAAMFTAAKKLTNLVWLLDWNKKQLDGYTKDVLDAGNFSAKFAAFGFEVLTIDGNNIAELYDALHHVPTDRPIAIVMNTVKGAGIAEVEQTFSNHSMNFKPGDCDRWIGELTEKLHALA
;
A
#
# COMPACT_ATOMS: atom_id res chain seq x y z
N MET A 1 -7.43 -20.07 1.86
CA MET A 1 -8.33 -19.33 0.92
C MET A 1 -8.90 -20.28 -0.12
N ASP A 2 -10.20 -20.21 -0.47
CA ASP A 2 -10.77 -21.00 -1.57
C ASP A 2 -10.50 -20.36 -2.96
N THR A 3 -10.74 -21.13 -4.02
CA THR A 3 -10.45 -20.70 -5.40
C THR A 3 -11.32 -19.51 -5.84
N ALA A 4 -12.59 -19.46 -5.41
CA ALA A 4 -13.51 -18.38 -5.80
C ALA A 4 -13.06 -17.05 -5.18
N LYS A 5 -12.71 -17.05 -3.90
CA LYS A 5 -12.17 -15.87 -3.21
C LYS A 5 -10.83 -15.42 -3.82
N LYS A 6 -9.97 -16.36 -4.19
CA LYS A 6 -8.71 -16.01 -4.89
C LYS A 6 -8.99 -15.25 -6.17
N VAL A 7 -9.86 -15.77 -7.03
CA VAL A 7 -10.22 -15.13 -8.30
C VAL A 7 -10.87 -13.76 -8.08
N GLU A 8 -11.75 -13.62 -7.08
CA GLU A 8 -12.34 -12.32 -6.69
C GLU A 8 -11.26 -11.28 -6.37
N LEU A 9 -10.28 -11.65 -5.54
CA LEU A 9 -9.21 -10.74 -5.14
C LEU A 9 -8.22 -10.44 -6.29
N GLU A 10 -7.93 -11.41 -7.14
CA GLU A 10 -7.13 -11.21 -8.36
C GLU A 10 -7.83 -10.23 -9.32
N LYS A 11 -9.14 -10.37 -9.53
CA LYS A 11 -9.94 -9.40 -10.31
C LYS A 11 -9.89 -8.01 -9.69
N PHE A 12 -10.04 -7.92 -8.38
CA PHE A 12 -9.99 -6.64 -7.68
C PHE A 12 -8.60 -5.99 -7.80
N ALA A 13 -7.52 -6.76 -7.71
CA ALA A 13 -6.17 -6.26 -7.94
C ALA A 13 -5.97 -5.69 -9.36
N LEU A 14 -6.51 -6.36 -10.39
CA LEU A 14 -6.49 -5.85 -11.76
C LEU A 14 -7.30 -4.55 -11.89
N GLN A 15 -8.47 -4.46 -11.28
CA GLN A 15 -9.29 -3.24 -11.27
C GLN A 15 -8.56 -2.07 -10.59
N ILE A 16 -7.87 -2.31 -9.47
CA ILE A 16 -7.07 -1.27 -8.80
C ILE A 16 -5.94 -0.78 -9.71
N ARG A 17 -5.23 -1.68 -10.42
CA ARG A 17 -4.19 -1.30 -11.39
C ARG A 17 -4.74 -0.43 -12.50
N ILE A 18 -5.89 -0.80 -13.07
CA ILE A 18 -6.57 -0.02 -14.11
C ILE A 18 -6.94 1.37 -13.56
N ALA A 19 -7.57 1.45 -12.39
CA ALA A 19 -7.97 2.71 -11.77
C ALA A 19 -6.77 3.64 -11.50
N ALA A 20 -5.67 3.08 -11.00
CA ALA A 20 -4.43 3.83 -10.77
C ALA A 20 -3.82 4.36 -12.08
N LEU A 21 -3.86 3.56 -13.16
CA LEU A 21 -3.41 4.00 -14.48
C LEU A 21 -4.30 5.09 -15.08
N GLU A 22 -5.61 5.03 -14.92
CA GLU A 22 -6.52 6.09 -15.37
C GLU A 22 -6.26 7.42 -14.64
N ALA A 23 -6.00 7.36 -13.34
CA ALA A 23 -5.60 8.54 -12.58
C ALA A 23 -4.26 9.11 -13.08
N LEU A 24 -3.26 8.28 -13.30
CA LEU A 24 -1.93 8.67 -13.77
C LEU A 24 -1.96 9.18 -15.22
N LYS A 25 -2.78 8.56 -16.10
CA LYS A 25 -2.97 8.96 -17.50
C LYS A 25 -3.38 10.41 -17.63
N ALA A 26 -4.29 10.87 -16.79
CA ALA A 26 -4.80 12.24 -16.81
C ALA A 26 -3.68 13.30 -16.68
N ARG A 27 -2.57 12.94 -16.04
CA ARG A 27 -1.41 13.82 -15.84
C ARG A 27 -0.28 13.57 -16.85
N GLY A 28 -0.20 12.37 -17.41
CA GLY A 28 0.88 11.96 -18.32
C GLY A 28 2.20 11.61 -17.63
N PHE A 29 2.26 11.66 -16.30
CA PHE A 29 3.41 11.24 -15.50
C PHE A 29 3.00 10.94 -14.05
N GLY A 30 3.85 10.22 -13.31
CA GLY A 30 3.67 10.06 -11.87
C GLY A 30 4.33 8.82 -11.28
N HIS A 31 4.07 8.59 -10.00
CA HIS A 31 4.67 7.51 -9.21
C HIS A 31 3.99 6.17 -9.51
N ILE A 32 4.38 5.53 -10.61
CA ILE A 32 3.77 4.27 -11.03
C ILE A 32 4.37 3.05 -10.33
N GLY A 33 5.70 2.98 -10.21
CA GLY A 33 6.36 1.76 -9.74
C GLY A 33 5.97 1.37 -8.32
N GLY A 34 6.10 2.31 -7.38
CA GLY A 34 5.74 2.07 -5.98
C GLY A 34 4.23 2.03 -5.72
N ALA A 35 3.39 2.53 -6.64
CA ALA A 35 1.95 2.34 -6.58
C ALA A 35 1.58 0.90 -6.94
N MET A 36 2.13 0.39 -8.06
CA MET A 36 1.81 -0.95 -8.56
C MET A 36 2.32 -2.09 -7.66
N SER A 37 3.44 -1.91 -6.95
CA SER A 37 4.02 -2.95 -6.10
C SER A 37 3.12 -3.40 -4.95
N ILE A 38 2.23 -2.52 -4.44
CA ILE A 38 1.36 -2.82 -3.29
C ILE A 38 -0.09 -3.11 -3.66
N VAL A 39 -0.43 -3.16 -4.95
CA VAL A 39 -1.82 -3.34 -5.39
C VAL A 39 -2.42 -4.66 -4.90
N ASP A 40 -1.67 -5.75 -4.95
CA ASP A 40 -2.16 -7.07 -4.51
C ASP A 40 -2.47 -7.06 -3.00
N ALA A 41 -1.62 -6.42 -2.20
CA ALA A 41 -1.87 -6.25 -0.77
C ALA A 41 -3.07 -5.33 -0.50
N LEU A 42 -3.25 -4.24 -1.26
CA LEU A 42 -4.44 -3.39 -1.17
C LEU A 42 -5.72 -4.16 -1.55
N ALA A 43 -5.64 -5.04 -2.55
CA ALA A 43 -6.77 -5.87 -2.96
C ALA A 43 -7.21 -6.83 -1.85
N VAL A 44 -6.27 -7.48 -1.16
CA VAL A 44 -6.59 -8.36 -0.03
C VAL A 44 -7.12 -7.55 1.17
N LEU A 45 -6.47 -6.43 1.50
CA LEU A 45 -6.89 -5.58 2.61
C LEU A 45 -8.32 -5.06 2.43
N TYR A 46 -8.62 -4.41 1.32
CA TYR A 46 -9.93 -3.78 1.09
C TYR A 46 -10.97 -4.74 0.52
N GLY A 47 -10.56 -5.86 -0.09
CA GLY A 47 -11.46 -6.87 -0.64
C GLY A 47 -11.98 -7.85 0.40
N ASP A 48 -11.22 -8.05 1.51
CA ASP A 48 -11.57 -9.10 2.48
C ASP A 48 -11.27 -8.74 3.95
N VAL A 49 -10.11 -8.16 4.25
CA VAL A 49 -9.57 -8.11 5.63
C VAL A 49 -10.08 -6.92 6.43
N MET A 50 -10.06 -5.72 5.84
CA MET A 50 -10.35 -4.47 6.56
C MET A 50 -11.85 -4.24 6.75
N ARG A 51 -12.23 -3.91 7.97
CA ARG A 51 -13.57 -3.43 8.31
C ARG A 51 -13.66 -1.93 8.02
N VAL A 52 -14.13 -1.61 6.82
CA VAL A 52 -14.29 -0.24 6.33
C VAL A 52 -15.73 0.06 5.97
N ASP A 53 -16.13 1.32 6.08
CA ASP A 53 -17.46 1.80 5.71
C ASP A 53 -17.31 3.07 4.86
N PRO A 54 -17.45 2.97 3.52
CA PRO A 54 -17.34 4.11 2.64
C PRO A 54 -18.41 5.20 2.89
N ALA A 55 -19.59 4.80 3.40
CA ALA A 55 -20.66 5.76 3.75
C ALA A 55 -20.33 6.54 5.03
N ASN A 56 -19.45 6.00 5.88
CA ASN A 56 -19.02 6.65 7.12
C ASN A 56 -17.49 6.55 7.29
N PRO A 57 -16.72 7.25 6.43
CA PRO A 57 -15.27 7.15 6.37
C PRO A 57 -14.56 7.65 7.63
N THR A 58 -15.25 8.35 8.50
CA THR A 58 -14.72 8.89 9.75
C THR A 58 -15.11 8.09 10.99
N LYS A 59 -15.81 6.95 10.82
CA LYS A 59 -16.18 6.07 11.94
C LYS A 59 -14.93 5.71 12.75
N PRO A 60 -14.89 5.95 14.07
CA PRO A 60 -13.64 5.92 14.84
C PRO A 60 -13.10 4.50 15.08
N ASP A 61 -13.99 3.51 15.17
CA ASP A 61 -13.69 2.10 15.49
C ASP A 61 -13.52 1.20 14.25
N ARG A 62 -13.43 1.79 13.04
CA ARG A 62 -13.08 1.06 11.81
C ARG A 62 -11.58 0.79 11.71
N ASP A 63 -11.22 -0.16 10.88
CA ASP A 63 -9.81 -0.36 10.53
C ASP A 63 -9.26 0.82 9.70
N LYS A 64 -7.96 1.05 9.77
CA LYS A 64 -7.28 2.22 9.20
C LYS A 64 -6.07 1.81 8.38
N LEU A 65 -5.79 2.55 7.31
CA LEU A 65 -4.62 2.38 6.47
C LEU A 65 -3.72 3.62 6.52
N VAL A 66 -2.46 3.43 6.88
CA VAL A 66 -1.41 4.44 6.72
C VAL A 66 -0.45 4.01 5.62
N CYS A 67 -0.55 4.61 4.46
CA CYS A 67 0.42 4.42 3.40
C CYS A 67 1.56 5.41 3.59
N SER A 68 2.59 5.03 4.37
CA SER A 68 3.70 5.92 4.74
C SER A 68 4.52 6.34 3.52
N LYS A 69 4.72 5.44 2.54
CA LYS A 69 5.20 5.77 1.21
C LYS A 69 4.08 6.47 0.40
N GLY A 70 3.77 7.71 0.78
CA GLY A 70 2.63 8.47 0.28
C GLY A 70 2.56 8.62 -1.23
N HIS A 71 3.69 8.47 -1.93
CA HIS A 71 3.78 8.45 -3.38
C HIS A 71 3.04 7.26 -4.04
N ALA A 72 2.66 6.22 -3.27
CA ALA A 72 1.77 5.18 -3.76
C ALA A 72 0.28 5.61 -3.80
N GLY A 73 0.01 6.89 -3.58
CA GLY A 73 -1.33 7.51 -3.64
C GLY A 73 -2.21 7.06 -4.80
N PRO A 74 -1.73 6.97 -6.06
CA PRO A 74 -2.57 6.52 -7.17
C PRO A 74 -3.23 5.15 -6.94
N ALA A 75 -2.53 4.17 -6.37
CA ALA A 75 -3.11 2.87 -6.03
C ALA A 75 -4.11 2.96 -4.87
N VAL A 76 -3.80 3.75 -3.84
CA VAL A 76 -4.71 4.00 -2.72
C VAL A 76 -5.99 4.67 -3.20
N TYR A 77 -5.90 5.70 -4.04
CA TYR A 77 -7.07 6.41 -4.58
C TYR A 77 -7.91 5.51 -5.48
N GLY A 78 -7.28 4.71 -6.35
CA GLY A 78 -7.97 3.72 -7.18
C GLY A 78 -8.74 2.72 -6.32
N THR A 79 -8.14 2.22 -5.25
CA THR A 79 -8.80 1.32 -4.29
C THR A 79 -9.99 1.98 -3.62
N LEU A 80 -9.83 3.20 -3.12
CA LEU A 80 -10.90 3.94 -2.43
C LEU A 80 -12.06 4.28 -3.38
N ALA A 81 -11.78 4.66 -4.64
CA ALA A 81 -12.81 4.90 -5.65
C ALA A 81 -13.63 3.63 -5.94
N LEU A 82 -12.97 2.48 -6.14
CA LEU A 82 -13.62 1.19 -6.37
C LEU A 82 -14.44 0.71 -5.16
N LYS A 83 -14.06 1.11 -3.95
CA LYS A 83 -14.83 0.87 -2.72
C LYS A 83 -15.98 1.87 -2.50
N GLY A 84 -16.11 2.91 -3.35
CA GLY A 84 -17.22 3.86 -3.30
C GLY A 84 -17.06 5.04 -2.32
N TYR A 85 -15.83 5.37 -1.93
CA TYR A 85 -15.58 6.55 -1.07
C TYR A 85 -15.84 7.89 -1.78
N PHE A 86 -15.74 7.90 -3.10
CA PHE A 86 -16.00 9.03 -3.99
C PHE A 86 -16.24 8.54 -5.43
N PRO A 87 -16.81 9.38 -6.31
CA PRO A 87 -17.05 9.01 -7.70
C PRO A 87 -15.77 8.64 -8.44
N TYR A 88 -15.77 7.49 -9.13
CA TYR A 88 -14.63 6.97 -9.87
C TYR A 88 -14.03 7.96 -10.88
N GLU A 89 -14.91 8.71 -11.57
CA GLU A 89 -14.51 9.68 -12.58
C GLU A 89 -13.62 10.81 -12.04
N GLU A 90 -13.67 11.07 -10.74
CA GLU A 90 -12.86 12.11 -10.11
C GLU A 90 -11.36 11.75 -10.09
N LEU A 91 -10.99 10.46 -10.25
CA LEU A 91 -9.59 10.03 -10.35
C LEU A 91 -8.84 10.77 -11.47
N LYS A 92 -9.53 11.15 -12.54
CA LYS A 92 -8.97 11.92 -13.68
C LYS A 92 -8.46 13.31 -13.29
N THR A 93 -8.77 13.76 -12.08
CA THR A 93 -8.30 15.08 -11.58
C THR A 93 -7.00 15.00 -10.80
N LEU A 94 -6.32 13.84 -10.76
CA LEU A 94 -5.06 13.66 -10.04
C LEU A 94 -4.07 14.80 -10.35
N ASN A 95 -3.55 15.46 -9.31
CA ASN A 95 -2.60 16.59 -9.42
C ASN A 95 -3.09 17.82 -10.21
N GLN A 96 -4.37 17.97 -10.44
CA GLN A 96 -4.91 19.20 -11.04
C GLN A 96 -5.19 20.26 -9.97
N PRO A 97 -5.21 21.56 -10.32
CA PRO A 97 -5.61 22.61 -9.38
C PRO A 97 -7.01 22.34 -8.80
N GLY A 98 -7.14 22.44 -7.48
CA GLY A 98 -8.41 22.22 -6.79
C GLY A 98 -8.80 20.75 -6.58
N THR A 99 -8.01 19.80 -7.06
CA THR A 99 -8.28 18.37 -6.84
C THR A 99 -8.22 17.97 -5.37
N ARG A 100 -8.96 16.91 -5.04
CA ARG A 100 -8.81 16.19 -3.77
C ARG A 100 -7.76 15.05 -3.83
N PHE A 101 -7.11 14.85 -4.98
CA PHE A 101 -6.14 13.77 -5.22
C PHE A 101 -4.74 14.34 -5.52
N PRO A 102 -3.97 14.76 -4.52
CA PRO A 102 -2.58 15.14 -4.71
C PRO A 102 -1.70 13.92 -4.98
N SER A 103 -0.45 14.11 -5.43
CA SER A 103 0.49 13.01 -5.68
C SER A 103 0.71 12.08 -4.50
N HIS A 104 0.65 12.62 -3.29
CA HIS A 104 0.86 11.92 -2.02
C HIS A 104 -0.44 11.92 -1.21
N CYS A 105 -0.68 10.86 -0.44
CA CYS A 105 -1.90 10.73 0.36
C CYS A 105 -2.10 11.94 1.30
N ASP A 106 -3.29 12.54 1.24
CA ASP A 106 -3.67 13.70 2.05
C ASP A 106 -5.05 13.48 2.70
N LYS A 107 -5.05 13.29 4.02
CA LYS A 107 -6.26 13.07 4.84
C LYS A 107 -7.22 14.26 4.79
N SER A 108 -6.71 15.48 4.64
CA SER A 108 -7.54 16.68 4.64
C SER A 108 -8.33 16.86 3.35
N LYS A 109 -7.95 16.16 2.29
CA LYS A 109 -8.50 16.29 0.94
C LYS A 109 -9.27 15.07 0.47
N THR A 110 -8.74 13.88 0.71
CA THR A 110 -9.26 12.63 0.11
C THR A 110 -10.06 11.83 1.13
N PRO A 111 -11.37 11.63 0.93
CA PRO A 111 -12.17 10.74 1.78
C PRO A 111 -11.60 9.33 1.79
N GLY A 112 -11.52 8.71 2.97
CA GLY A 112 -10.96 7.37 3.15
C GLY A 112 -9.45 7.31 3.34
N VAL A 113 -8.72 8.40 3.11
CA VAL A 113 -7.29 8.51 3.47
C VAL A 113 -7.20 8.83 4.96
N ASP A 114 -6.56 7.95 5.72
CA ASP A 114 -6.49 8.04 7.18
C ASP A 114 -5.40 8.97 7.69
N MET A 115 -4.34 9.17 6.91
CA MET A 115 -3.22 10.02 7.31
C MET A 115 -2.56 10.68 6.10
N THR A 116 -2.20 11.95 6.27
CA THR A 116 -1.36 12.68 5.32
C THR A 116 0.07 12.17 5.43
N THR A 117 0.66 11.73 4.30
CA THR A 117 2.00 11.14 4.24
C THR A 117 2.75 11.66 3.01
N GLY A 118 4.05 11.30 2.90
CA GLY A 118 4.91 11.72 1.79
C GLY A 118 6.29 12.13 2.25
N SER A 119 6.42 12.73 3.45
CA SER A 119 7.70 12.81 4.16
C SER A 119 8.00 11.44 4.73
N LEU A 120 8.95 10.73 4.11
CA LEU A 120 9.23 9.33 4.41
C LEU A 120 9.62 9.13 5.88
N GLY A 121 9.21 8.00 6.45
CA GLY A 121 9.39 7.65 7.86
C GLY A 121 8.32 8.22 8.80
N GLN A 122 7.70 9.37 8.48
CA GLN A 122 6.72 10.02 9.36
C GLN A 122 5.47 9.17 9.56
N GLY A 123 4.98 8.50 8.49
CA GLY A 123 3.80 7.65 8.55
C GLY A 123 3.92 6.51 9.55
N ALA A 124 5.13 6.00 9.80
CA ALA A 124 5.37 4.95 10.79
C ALA A 124 4.99 5.44 12.21
N SER A 125 5.48 6.61 12.63
CA SER A 125 5.16 7.19 13.94
C SER A 125 3.68 7.56 14.06
N LEU A 126 3.07 8.04 12.97
CA LEU A 126 1.64 8.38 12.93
C LEU A 126 0.76 7.12 13.10
N ALA A 127 1.12 6.02 12.42
CA ALA A 127 0.43 4.74 12.58
C ALA A 127 0.54 4.18 14.01
N VAL A 128 1.70 4.31 14.62
CA VAL A 128 1.93 3.96 16.04
C VAL A 128 1.00 4.77 16.95
N GLY A 129 0.91 6.08 16.73
CA GLY A 129 0.01 6.96 17.50
C GLY A 129 -1.46 6.57 17.34
N MET A 130 -1.88 6.23 16.11
CA MET A 130 -3.26 5.78 15.82
C MET A 130 -3.58 4.46 16.53
N ALA A 131 -2.71 3.45 16.38
CA ALA A 131 -2.90 2.14 17.01
C ALA A 131 -2.89 2.22 18.54
N LEU A 132 -2.00 3.02 19.12
CA LEU A 132 -1.98 3.27 20.56
C LEU A 132 -3.27 3.97 21.03
N GLY A 133 -3.71 4.98 20.28
CA GLY A 133 -4.95 5.70 20.58
C GLY A 133 -6.18 4.81 20.57
N ASP A 134 -6.29 3.90 19.59
CA ASP A 134 -7.36 2.92 19.49
C ASP A 134 -7.31 1.92 20.67
N LYS A 135 -6.11 1.41 20.98
CA LYS A 135 -5.90 0.52 22.13
C LYS A 135 -6.31 1.16 23.45
N LEU A 136 -5.96 2.44 23.66
CA LEU A 136 -6.34 3.19 24.88
C LEU A 136 -7.85 3.45 24.97
N ARG A 137 -8.53 3.56 23.83
CA ARG A 137 -10.00 3.71 23.75
C ARG A 137 -10.74 2.39 23.85
N GLY A 138 -10.05 1.25 23.84
CA GLY A 138 -10.65 -0.08 23.84
C GLY A 138 -11.33 -0.44 22.51
N TYR A 139 -10.92 0.17 21.39
CA TYR A 139 -11.44 -0.20 20.07
C TYR A 139 -10.79 -1.49 19.59
N ASP A 140 -11.61 -2.36 19.00
CA ASP A 140 -11.16 -3.59 18.30
C ASP A 140 -10.89 -3.27 16.83
N SER A 141 -10.14 -2.22 16.56
CA SER A 141 -9.71 -1.81 15.22
C SER A 141 -8.24 -2.10 15.02
N LYS A 142 -7.88 -2.39 13.76
CA LYS A 142 -6.50 -2.56 13.34
C LYS A 142 -6.05 -1.36 12.51
N THR A 143 -4.78 -1.04 12.64
CA THR A 143 -4.08 -0.10 11.75
C THR A 143 -3.10 -0.90 10.89
N TYR A 144 -3.18 -0.72 9.57
CA TYR A 144 -2.27 -1.31 8.60
C TYR A 144 -1.32 -0.23 8.10
N LEU A 145 -0.02 -0.50 8.15
CA LEU A 145 1.02 0.45 7.81
C LEU A 145 1.86 -0.07 6.63
N PHE A 146 1.78 0.58 5.47
CA PHE A 146 2.74 0.35 4.41
C PHE A 146 3.98 1.23 4.56
N ILE A 147 5.16 0.63 4.54
CA ILE A 147 6.46 1.29 4.39
C ILE A 147 7.21 0.75 3.18
N GLY A 148 7.99 1.60 2.50
CA GLY A 148 8.91 1.18 1.45
C GLY A 148 10.27 0.75 2.00
N ASP A 149 11.00 -0.05 1.22
CA ASP A 149 12.35 -0.48 1.56
C ASP A 149 13.36 0.67 1.58
N GLY A 150 13.27 1.62 0.64
CA GLY A 150 14.05 2.85 0.68
C GLY A 150 13.64 3.78 1.83
N GLU A 151 12.34 3.83 2.17
CA GLU A 151 11.85 4.55 3.34
C GLU A 151 12.40 3.98 4.65
N ALA A 152 12.64 2.69 4.71
CA ALA A 152 13.22 2.03 5.88
C ALA A 152 14.69 2.43 6.16
N ASN A 153 15.30 3.27 5.34
CA ASN A 153 16.57 3.94 5.64
C ASN A 153 16.41 5.12 6.60
N GLU A 154 15.18 5.63 6.80
CA GLU A 154 14.89 6.65 7.78
C GLU A 154 14.95 6.09 9.21
N GLY A 155 15.74 6.72 10.10
CA GLY A 155 15.90 6.28 11.49
C GLY A 155 14.58 6.22 12.25
N GLN A 156 13.66 7.14 11.97
CA GLN A 156 12.34 7.21 12.59
C GLN A 156 11.49 5.94 12.38
N VAL A 157 11.67 5.21 11.29
CA VAL A 157 11.00 3.91 11.06
C VAL A 157 11.37 2.93 12.17
N TRP A 158 12.65 2.87 12.54
CA TRP A 158 13.16 1.96 13.56
C TRP A 158 12.84 2.41 14.99
N GLU A 159 12.79 3.72 15.23
CA GLU A 159 12.28 4.28 16.49
C GLU A 159 10.80 3.89 16.71
N ALA A 160 9.98 4.02 15.65
CA ALA A 160 8.59 3.61 15.67
C ALA A 160 8.43 2.08 15.86
N ALA A 161 9.29 1.27 15.23
CA ALA A 161 9.29 -0.17 15.39
C ALA A 161 9.64 -0.57 16.85
N MET A 162 10.68 0.02 17.42
CA MET A 162 11.06 -0.21 18.82
C MET A 162 9.90 0.12 19.77
N PHE A 163 9.24 1.25 19.57
CA PHE A 163 8.10 1.66 20.39
C PHE A 163 6.90 0.71 20.22
N THR A 164 6.60 0.28 18.98
CA THR A 164 5.55 -0.69 18.68
C THR A 164 5.71 -1.97 19.47
N ALA A 165 6.94 -2.52 19.46
CA ALA A 165 7.26 -3.74 20.20
C ALA A 165 7.19 -3.54 21.72
N ALA A 166 7.79 -2.45 22.23
CA ALA A 166 7.79 -2.13 23.67
C ALA A 166 6.37 -1.95 24.24
N LYS A 167 5.43 -1.42 23.44
CA LYS A 167 4.02 -1.23 23.84
C LYS A 167 3.11 -2.39 23.45
N LYS A 168 3.66 -3.44 22.85
CA LYS A 168 2.91 -4.61 22.38
C LYS A 168 1.67 -4.17 21.59
N LEU A 169 1.87 -3.35 20.55
CA LEU A 169 0.78 -2.87 19.70
C LEU A 169 0.40 -3.95 18.67
N THR A 170 -0.28 -5.00 19.12
CA THR A 170 -0.71 -6.13 18.28
C THR A 170 -1.84 -5.75 17.31
N ASN A 171 -2.43 -4.58 17.49
CA ASN A 171 -3.39 -3.97 16.58
C ASN A 171 -2.74 -3.10 15.49
N LEU A 172 -1.40 -3.08 15.39
CA LEU A 172 -0.64 -2.44 14.32
C LEU A 172 0.07 -3.50 13.48
N VAL A 173 -0.35 -3.65 12.22
CA VAL A 173 0.24 -4.57 11.24
C VAL A 173 1.19 -3.78 10.34
N TRP A 174 2.46 -4.14 10.35
CA TRP A 174 3.48 -3.53 9.50
C TRP A 174 3.62 -4.31 8.19
N LEU A 175 3.58 -3.62 7.06
CA LEU A 175 3.68 -4.16 5.71
C LEU A 175 4.87 -3.48 5.02
N LEU A 176 6.00 -4.17 4.94
CA LEU A 176 7.19 -3.67 4.26
C LEU A 176 7.16 -4.05 2.78
N ASP A 177 7.03 -3.07 1.89
CA ASP A 177 7.16 -3.24 0.45
C ASP A 177 8.63 -3.34 0.06
N TRP A 178 9.17 -4.55 0.06
CA TRP A 178 10.57 -4.81 -0.31
C TRP A 178 10.71 -5.06 -1.80
N ASN A 179 10.60 -3.99 -2.58
CA ASN A 179 10.66 -4.04 -4.05
C ASN A 179 12.08 -3.86 -4.63
N LYS A 180 13.09 -3.75 -3.78
CA LYS A 180 14.54 -3.67 -4.09
C LYS A 180 14.99 -2.39 -4.81
N LYS A 181 14.09 -1.43 -5.03
CA LYS A 181 14.40 -0.19 -5.76
C LYS A 181 13.87 1.02 -5.00
N GLN A 182 14.71 2.04 -4.85
CA GLN A 182 14.31 3.37 -4.39
C GLN A 182 14.43 4.40 -5.53
N LEU A 183 14.40 5.71 -5.22
CA LEU A 183 14.43 6.77 -6.23
C LEU A 183 15.70 6.70 -7.10
N ASP A 184 16.85 6.55 -6.47
CA ASP A 184 18.18 6.69 -7.09
C ASP A 184 18.76 5.36 -7.59
N GLY A 185 18.04 4.25 -7.48
CA GLY A 185 18.51 2.95 -7.95
C GLY A 185 18.10 1.78 -7.07
N TYR A 186 18.84 0.69 -7.17
CA TYR A 186 18.63 -0.46 -6.30
C TYR A 186 19.01 -0.12 -4.86
N THR A 187 18.18 -0.54 -3.90
CA THR A 187 18.42 -0.26 -2.46
C THR A 187 19.77 -0.77 -1.99
N LYS A 188 20.23 -1.93 -2.51
CA LYS A 188 21.55 -2.51 -2.18
C LYS A 188 22.72 -1.63 -2.62
N ASP A 189 22.55 -0.82 -3.67
CA ASP A 189 23.63 -0.01 -4.25
C ASP A 189 23.62 1.42 -3.68
N VAL A 190 22.46 1.90 -3.22
CA VAL A 190 22.31 3.25 -2.64
C VAL A 190 22.60 3.22 -1.14
N LEU A 191 21.86 2.43 -0.40
CA LEU A 191 22.08 2.17 1.03
C LEU A 191 21.44 0.83 1.39
N ASP A 192 22.25 -0.21 1.49
CA ASP A 192 21.79 -1.56 1.82
C ASP A 192 21.31 -1.62 3.27
N ALA A 193 20.01 -1.77 3.44
CA ALA A 193 19.41 -1.96 4.75
C ALA A 193 19.58 -3.40 5.30
N GLY A 194 20.16 -4.32 4.52
CA GLY A 194 20.35 -5.72 4.91
C GLY A 194 19.04 -6.49 5.06
N ASN A 195 19.01 -7.43 5.98
CA ASN A 195 17.87 -8.33 6.19
C ASN A 195 16.79 -7.69 7.06
N PHE A 196 15.69 -7.25 6.45
CA PHE A 196 14.55 -6.63 7.15
C PHE A 196 13.86 -7.58 8.14
N SER A 197 13.72 -8.86 7.78
CA SER A 197 13.08 -9.85 8.67
C SER A 197 13.87 -10.02 9.96
N ALA A 198 15.19 -10.12 9.87
CA ALA A 198 16.06 -10.19 11.03
C ALA A 198 16.00 -8.91 11.89
N LYS A 199 15.92 -7.73 11.25
CA LYS A 199 15.79 -6.46 11.97
C LYS A 199 14.48 -6.36 12.74
N PHE A 200 13.32 -6.64 12.13
CA PHE A 200 12.04 -6.64 12.83
C PHE A 200 12.00 -7.69 13.94
N ALA A 201 12.55 -8.89 13.71
CA ALA A 201 12.64 -9.92 14.74
C ALA A 201 13.48 -9.46 15.94
N ALA A 202 14.61 -8.76 15.69
CA ALA A 202 15.47 -8.21 16.75
C ALA A 202 14.77 -7.12 17.59
N PHE A 203 13.83 -6.38 17.01
CA PHE A 203 12.95 -5.46 17.75
C PHE A 203 11.83 -6.17 18.53
N GLY A 204 11.63 -7.47 18.34
CA GLY A 204 10.62 -8.25 19.06
C GLY A 204 9.31 -8.47 18.31
N PHE A 205 9.28 -8.24 16.99
CA PHE A 205 8.13 -8.57 16.16
C PHE A 205 8.03 -10.07 15.90
N GLU A 206 6.81 -10.53 15.67
CA GLU A 206 6.54 -11.72 14.87
C GLU A 206 6.68 -11.34 13.40
N VAL A 207 7.44 -12.13 12.62
CA VAL A 207 7.78 -11.75 11.24
C VAL A 207 7.35 -12.81 10.26
N LEU A 208 6.59 -12.41 9.26
CA LEU A 208 6.27 -13.22 8.09
C LEU A 208 7.00 -12.65 6.87
N THR A 209 7.63 -13.53 6.08
CA THR A 209 8.28 -13.15 4.82
C THR A 209 7.60 -13.89 3.69
N ILE A 210 7.02 -13.15 2.75
CA ILE A 210 6.14 -13.68 1.72
C ILE A 210 6.48 -13.13 0.34
N ASP A 211 5.97 -13.77 -0.72
CA ASP A 211 5.80 -13.13 -2.02
C ASP A 211 4.65 -12.12 -1.94
N GLY A 212 4.98 -10.83 -1.96
CA GLY A 212 4.01 -9.72 -1.83
C GLY A 212 3.19 -9.46 -3.09
N ASN A 213 3.42 -10.20 -4.17
CA ASN A 213 2.57 -10.20 -5.37
C ASN A 213 1.76 -11.49 -5.53
N ASN A 214 1.77 -12.37 -4.54
CA ASN A 214 0.97 -13.59 -4.46
C ASN A 214 -0.23 -13.38 -3.55
N ILE A 215 -1.44 -13.32 -4.15
CA ILE A 215 -2.71 -13.11 -3.42
C ILE A 215 -2.93 -14.16 -2.32
N ALA A 216 -2.53 -15.44 -2.55
CA ALA A 216 -2.73 -16.49 -1.56
C ALA A 216 -1.84 -16.29 -0.33
N GLU A 217 -0.56 -15.97 -0.53
CA GLU A 217 0.37 -15.72 0.57
C GLU A 217 0.00 -14.45 1.35
N LEU A 218 -0.44 -13.40 0.64
CA LEU A 218 -0.96 -12.18 1.27
C LEU A 218 -2.21 -12.46 2.10
N TYR A 219 -3.15 -13.25 1.56
CA TYR A 219 -4.37 -13.62 2.28
C TYR A 219 -4.03 -14.36 3.59
N ASP A 220 -3.19 -15.39 3.52
CA ASP A 220 -2.82 -16.19 4.69
C ASP A 220 -2.06 -15.34 5.72
N ALA A 221 -1.12 -14.47 5.26
CA ALA A 221 -0.37 -13.59 6.16
C ALA A 221 -1.24 -12.53 6.83
N LEU A 222 -2.22 -11.96 6.14
CA LEU A 222 -3.10 -10.91 6.69
C LEU A 222 -4.21 -11.47 7.59
N HIS A 223 -4.54 -12.78 7.47
CA HIS A 223 -5.42 -13.48 8.38
C HIS A 223 -4.69 -14.13 9.56
N HIS A 224 -3.35 -14.07 9.54
CA HIS A 224 -2.58 -14.57 10.67
C HIS A 224 -2.92 -13.79 11.94
N VAL A 225 -3.22 -14.53 13.01
CA VAL A 225 -3.52 -13.94 14.32
C VAL A 225 -2.21 -13.84 15.10
N PRO A 226 -1.68 -12.63 15.32
CA PRO A 226 -0.45 -12.47 16.08
C PRO A 226 -0.67 -12.95 17.54
N THR A 227 0.39 -13.48 18.14
CA THR A 227 0.39 -13.89 19.54
C THR A 227 0.33 -12.67 20.48
N ASP A 228 1.34 -12.45 21.31
CA ASP A 228 1.45 -11.27 22.19
C ASP A 228 2.44 -10.21 21.63
N ARG A 229 2.93 -10.42 20.41
CA ARG A 229 3.89 -9.55 19.71
C ARG A 229 3.25 -8.86 18.52
N PRO A 230 3.66 -7.63 18.18
CA PRO A 230 3.26 -7.01 16.92
C PRO A 230 3.79 -7.81 15.74
N ILE A 231 3.11 -7.72 14.60
CA ILE A 231 3.47 -8.43 13.37
C ILE A 231 4.09 -7.49 12.35
N ALA A 232 5.15 -7.98 11.68
CA ALA A 232 5.72 -7.37 10.47
C ALA A 232 5.68 -8.38 9.32
N ILE A 233 5.04 -8.00 8.23
CA ILE A 233 4.97 -8.77 6.99
C ILE A 233 5.97 -8.15 6.02
N VAL A 234 7.06 -8.84 5.75
CA VAL A 234 8.07 -8.46 4.78
C VAL A 234 7.66 -9.02 3.43
N MET A 235 7.15 -8.17 2.58
CA MET A 235 6.61 -8.52 1.27
C MET A 235 7.71 -8.38 0.21
N ASN A 236 8.20 -9.49 -0.33
CA ASN A 236 9.03 -9.47 -1.52
C ASN A 236 8.15 -9.13 -2.72
N THR A 237 8.30 -7.93 -3.25
CA THR A 237 7.48 -7.41 -4.34
C THR A 237 8.34 -7.06 -5.55
N VAL A 238 7.67 -6.83 -6.67
CA VAL A 238 8.26 -6.27 -7.89
C VAL A 238 7.79 -4.83 -8.05
N LYS A 239 8.72 -3.87 -8.16
CA LYS A 239 8.36 -2.48 -8.41
C LYS A 239 7.76 -2.33 -9.80
N GLY A 240 6.49 -1.92 -9.87
CA GLY A 240 5.76 -1.86 -11.15
C GLY A 240 4.93 -3.12 -11.46
N ALA A 241 4.74 -4.02 -10.48
CA ALA A 241 4.09 -5.33 -10.64
C ALA A 241 2.79 -5.30 -11.45
N GLY A 242 2.69 -6.23 -12.39
CA GLY A 242 1.55 -6.42 -13.29
C GLY A 242 1.66 -5.72 -14.65
N ILE A 243 2.65 -4.82 -14.83
CA ILE A 243 2.92 -4.11 -16.09
C ILE A 243 4.37 -4.39 -16.50
N ALA A 244 4.58 -5.36 -17.39
CA ALA A 244 5.91 -5.87 -17.73
C ALA A 244 6.92 -4.78 -18.15
N GLU A 245 6.50 -3.78 -18.91
CA GLU A 245 7.35 -2.68 -19.33
C GLU A 245 7.79 -1.80 -18.15
N VAL A 246 6.89 -1.57 -17.17
CA VAL A 246 7.20 -0.80 -15.96
C VAL A 246 8.14 -1.59 -15.06
N GLU A 247 7.92 -2.90 -14.90
CA GLU A 247 8.80 -3.77 -14.11
C GLU A 247 10.24 -3.75 -14.62
N GLN A 248 10.41 -3.80 -15.95
CA GLN A 248 11.71 -3.83 -16.63
C GLN A 248 12.40 -2.45 -16.66
N THR A 249 11.65 -1.37 -16.49
CA THR A 249 12.23 -0.03 -16.47
C THR A 249 13.05 0.19 -15.21
N PHE A 250 14.31 0.58 -15.36
CA PHE A 250 15.19 0.85 -14.22
C PHE A 250 14.67 1.99 -13.35
N SER A 251 14.42 3.16 -13.95
CA SER A 251 13.94 4.37 -13.26
C SER A 251 12.41 4.43 -13.25
N ASN A 252 11.78 3.43 -12.61
CA ASN A 252 10.32 3.30 -12.56
C ASN A 252 9.68 3.89 -11.30
N HIS A 253 10.41 4.66 -10.49
CA HIS A 253 9.85 5.30 -9.29
C HIS A 253 8.77 6.33 -9.68
N SER A 254 9.13 7.24 -10.59
CA SER A 254 8.20 8.15 -11.26
C SER A 254 8.55 8.18 -12.74
N MET A 255 7.56 8.08 -13.61
CA MET A 255 7.76 7.98 -15.05
C MET A 255 6.95 9.04 -15.78
N ASN A 256 7.52 9.56 -16.88
CA ASN A 256 6.75 10.25 -17.91
C ASN A 256 6.20 9.19 -18.88
N PHE A 257 4.93 9.30 -19.24
CA PHE A 257 4.27 8.35 -20.15
C PHE A 257 4.26 8.93 -21.57
N LYS A 258 4.56 8.08 -22.55
CA LYS A 258 4.36 8.43 -23.95
C LYS A 258 2.85 8.40 -24.26
N PRO A 259 2.40 9.16 -25.27
CA PRO A 259 1.01 9.04 -25.74
C PRO A 259 0.64 7.59 -26.06
N GLY A 260 -0.43 7.09 -25.45
CA GLY A 260 -0.93 5.73 -25.64
C GLY A 260 -0.37 4.67 -24.68
N ASP A 261 0.69 4.92 -23.89
CA ASP A 261 1.24 3.92 -22.96
C ASP A 261 0.19 3.46 -21.96
N CYS A 262 -0.47 4.39 -21.27
CA CYS A 262 -1.49 4.03 -20.29
C CYS A 262 -2.68 3.30 -20.92
N ASP A 263 -3.10 3.70 -22.14
CA ASP A 263 -4.21 3.02 -22.84
C ASP A 263 -3.85 1.58 -23.19
N ARG A 264 -2.63 1.35 -23.64
CA ARG A 264 -2.13 0.01 -23.94
C ARG A 264 -2.08 -0.85 -22.68
N TRP A 265 -1.49 -0.36 -21.58
CA TRP A 265 -1.42 -1.11 -20.33
C TRP A 265 -2.80 -1.37 -19.72
N ILE A 266 -3.74 -0.40 -19.80
CA ILE A 266 -5.14 -0.60 -19.38
C ILE A 266 -5.79 -1.69 -20.24
N GLY A 267 -5.56 -1.69 -21.57
CA GLY A 267 -6.07 -2.73 -22.48
C GLY A 267 -5.56 -4.12 -22.07
N GLU A 268 -4.25 -4.28 -21.88
CA GLU A 268 -3.61 -5.53 -21.45
C GLU A 268 -4.17 -6.06 -20.11
N LEU A 269 -4.38 -5.16 -19.13
CA LEU A 269 -4.95 -5.51 -17.82
C LEU A 269 -6.44 -5.87 -17.94
N THR A 270 -7.17 -5.20 -18.83
CA THR A 270 -8.59 -5.49 -19.09
C THR A 270 -8.76 -6.87 -19.74
N GLU A 271 -7.90 -7.25 -20.69
CA GLU A 271 -7.87 -8.60 -21.26
C GLU A 271 -7.61 -9.66 -20.18
N LYS A 272 -6.65 -9.43 -19.30
CA LYS A 272 -6.39 -10.33 -18.14
C LYS A 272 -7.61 -10.42 -17.21
N LEU A 273 -8.29 -9.30 -16.95
CA LEU A 273 -9.51 -9.27 -16.12
C LEU A 273 -10.64 -10.09 -16.74
N HIS A 274 -10.84 -10.00 -18.06
CA HIS A 274 -11.82 -10.79 -18.78
C HIS A 274 -11.48 -12.29 -18.80
N ALA A 275 -10.20 -12.65 -18.83
CA ALA A 275 -9.75 -14.04 -18.79
C ALA A 275 -10.02 -14.74 -17.45
N LEU A 276 -10.23 -13.97 -16.37
CA LEU A 276 -10.60 -14.47 -15.04
C LEU A 276 -12.14 -14.55 -14.86
N ALA A 277 -12.93 -14.07 -15.85
CA ALA A 277 -14.41 -14.07 -15.77
C ALA A 277 -15.04 -15.48 -16.06
#